data_a894804de482b692ceceb577641e7beb
#
_entry.id   a894804de482b692ceceb577641e7beb
#
_cell.length_a   1.000
_cell.length_b   1.000
_cell.length_c   1.000
_cell.angle_alpha   90.00
_cell.angle_beta   90.00
_cell.angle_gamma   90.00
#
_symmetry.space_group_name_H-M   'P 1'
#
loop_
_entity.id
_entity.type
_entity.pdbx_description
1 polymer ?
#
loop_
_entity_poly.entity_id
_entity_poly.type
_entity_poly.pdbx_seq_one_letter_code
_entity_poly.pdbx_strand_id
1 'polypeptide(L)'
;MSTRRTLSVGQCMADHGRIAHMLRSTFGAEVVAADTADEALERLHQESFDLVLVNRVFDRDGDSGIDFIRHVNADEQLRKVPVMLVSNYEDAQARAVAVGAQPGFGKATLDEPETIDLLRTYL
;
A
#
# COMPACT_ATOMS: atom_id res chain seq x y z
N MET A 1 -5.90 22.10 6.75
CA MET A 1 -5.53 21.09 5.76
C MET A 1 -5.68 19.70 6.34
N SER A 2 -6.24 18.79 5.58
CA SER A 2 -6.39 17.41 6.03
C SER A 2 -5.06 16.68 5.99
N THR A 3 -4.78 15.88 7.01
CA THR A 3 -3.66 14.95 6.99
C THR A 3 -3.95 13.84 5.99
N ARG A 4 -2.98 13.53 5.13
CA ARG A 4 -3.10 12.39 4.22
C ARG A 4 -3.02 11.09 5.00
N ARG A 5 -3.78 10.09 4.54
CA ARG A 5 -3.88 8.81 5.23
C ARG A 5 -3.50 7.67 4.30
N THR A 6 -2.65 6.77 4.80
CA THR A 6 -2.18 5.60 4.08
C THR A 6 -2.58 4.34 4.84
N LEU A 7 -3.10 3.35 4.12
CA LEU A 7 -3.36 2.02 4.66
C LEU A 7 -2.20 1.10 4.26
N SER A 8 -1.55 0.49 5.24
CA SER A 8 -0.44 -0.45 5.03
C SER A 8 -0.95 -1.86 5.28
N VAL A 9 -0.97 -2.69 4.24
CA VAL A 9 -1.65 -3.99 4.25
C VAL A 9 -0.66 -5.15 4.18
N GLY A 10 -0.75 -6.05 5.15
CA GLY A 10 -0.03 -7.32 5.14
C GLY A 10 1.47 -7.23 5.42
N GLN A 11 1.97 -6.08 5.86
CA GLN A 11 3.39 -5.92 6.20
C GLN A 11 3.71 -6.62 7.51
N CYS A 12 4.94 -7.17 7.63
CA CYS A 12 5.41 -7.58 8.95
C CYS A 12 5.65 -6.33 9.82
N MET A 13 5.76 -6.54 11.12
CA MET A 13 5.90 -5.43 12.08
C MET A 13 7.09 -4.53 11.76
N ALA A 14 8.23 -5.12 11.40
CA ALA A 14 9.44 -4.36 11.08
C ALA A 14 9.27 -3.52 9.82
N ASP A 15 8.72 -4.09 8.76
CA ASP A 15 8.49 -3.37 7.51
C ASP A 15 7.44 -2.29 7.68
N HIS A 16 6.36 -2.58 8.39
CA HIS A 16 5.34 -1.59 8.70
C HIS A 16 5.94 -0.41 9.45
N GLY A 17 6.78 -0.68 10.45
CA GLY A 17 7.45 0.37 11.23
C GLY A 17 8.31 1.28 10.37
N ARG A 18 9.08 0.70 9.45
CA ARG A 18 9.93 1.47 8.53
C ARG A 18 9.10 2.33 7.57
N ILE A 19 8.07 1.75 6.99
CA ILE A 19 7.16 2.46 6.09
C ILE A 19 6.48 3.61 6.82
N ALA A 20 5.91 3.33 7.99
CA ALA A 20 5.20 4.33 8.79
C ALA A 20 6.12 5.48 9.20
N HIS A 21 7.34 5.15 9.64
CA HIS A 21 8.31 6.17 10.02
C HIS A 21 8.65 7.09 8.83
N MET A 22 8.91 6.52 7.68
CA MET A 22 9.26 7.30 6.48
C MET A 22 8.11 8.20 6.05
N LEU A 23 6.89 7.66 5.99
CA LEU A 23 5.73 8.44 5.56
C LEU A 23 5.39 9.56 6.55
N ARG A 24 5.49 9.29 7.84
CA ARG A 24 5.26 10.31 8.88
C ARG A 24 6.33 11.39 8.85
N SER A 25 7.60 10.99 8.76
CA SER A 25 8.73 11.92 8.77
C SER A 25 8.79 12.80 7.53
N THR A 26 8.51 12.22 6.36
CA THR A 26 8.67 12.91 5.08
C THR A 26 7.42 13.70 4.69
N PHE A 27 6.23 13.16 4.94
CA PHE A 27 4.97 13.73 4.44
C PHE A 27 4.01 14.16 5.56
N GLY A 28 4.29 13.84 6.80
CA GLY A 28 3.34 14.07 7.88
C GLY A 28 2.07 13.23 7.76
N ALA A 29 2.14 12.13 7.01
CA ALA A 29 0.98 11.28 6.76
C ALA A 29 0.65 10.41 7.97
N GLU A 30 -0.64 10.10 8.13
CA GLU A 30 -1.09 9.08 9.06
C GLU A 30 -1.01 7.72 8.39
N VAL A 31 -0.54 6.70 9.11
CA VAL A 31 -0.39 5.35 8.57
C VAL A 31 -1.15 4.37 9.46
N VAL A 32 -2.07 3.63 8.87
CA VAL A 32 -2.90 2.63 9.54
C VAL A 32 -2.53 1.25 9.02
N ALA A 33 -2.38 0.27 9.91
CA ALA A 33 -2.03 -1.09 9.55
C ALA A 33 -3.28 -1.96 9.40
N ALA A 34 -3.24 -2.89 8.44
CA ALA A 34 -4.20 -3.98 8.33
C ALA A 34 -3.41 -5.27 8.03
N ASP A 35 -3.66 -6.32 8.80
CA ASP A 35 -2.88 -7.56 8.70
C ASP A 35 -3.42 -8.55 7.68
N THR A 36 -4.72 -8.49 7.38
CA THR A 36 -5.40 -9.41 6.49
C THR A 36 -6.20 -8.68 5.42
N ALA A 37 -6.58 -9.40 4.35
CA ALA A 37 -7.43 -8.85 3.31
C ALA A 37 -8.78 -8.40 3.87
N ASP A 38 -9.41 -9.21 4.73
CA ASP A 38 -10.71 -8.88 5.30
C ASP A 38 -10.64 -7.62 6.16
N GLU A 39 -9.62 -7.48 6.99
CA GLU A 39 -9.42 -6.28 7.81
C GLU A 39 -9.20 -5.05 6.93
N ALA A 40 -8.40 -5.18 5.88
CA ALA A 40 -8.12 -4.07 4.96
C ALA A 40 -9.38 -3.63 4.22
N LEU A 41 -10.17 -4.59 3.72
CA LEU A 41 -11.42 -4.28 3.01
C LEU A 41 -12.43 -3.60 3.94
N GLU A 42 -12.55 -4.08 5.18
CA GLU A 42 -13.42 -3.46 6.17
C GLU A 42 -13.03 -2.00 6.42
N ARG A 43 -11.73 -1.74 6.59
CA ARG A 43 -11.23 -0.38 6.78
C ARG A 43 -11.50 0.51 5.57
N LEU A 44 -11.28 -0.02 4.37
CA LEU A 44 -11.50 0.73 3.13
C LEU A 44 -12.95 1.10 2.92
N HIS A 45 -13.89 0.28 3.39
CA HIS A 45 -15.32 0.58 3.30
C HIS A 45 -15.79 1.56 4.38
N GLN A 46 -15.11 1.62 5.51
CA GLN A 46 -15.49 2.46 6.65
C GLN A 46 -14.79 3.82 6.68
N GLU A 47 -13.60 3.92 6.10
CA GLU A 47 -12.73 5.10 6.20
C GLU A 47 -12.18 5.48 4.84
N SER A 48 -11.77 6.74 4.70
CA SER A 48 -11.13 7.23 3.47
C SER A 48 -9.62 7.16 3.60
N PHE A 49 -8.95 6.72 2.53
CA PHE A 49 -7.50 6.67 2.44
C PHE A 49 -7.05 7.32 1.14
N ASP A 50 -5.89 7.95 1.16
CA ASP A 50 -5.29 8.60 -0.01
C ASP A 50 -4.40 7.62 -0.78
N LEU A 51 -3.91 6.58 -0.12
CA LEU A 51 -3.02 5.59 -0.71
C LEU A 51 -3.11 4.28 0.08
N VAL A 52 -3.00 3.16 -0.63
CA VAL A 52 -2.93 1.83 -0.02
C VAL A 52 -1.62 1.17 -0.46
N LEU A 53 -0.82 0.73 0.49
CA LEU A 53 0.45 0.04 0.25
C LEU A 53 0.29 -1.43 0.64
N VAL A 54 0.51 -2.33 -0.31
CA VAL A 54 0.19 -3.76 -0.16
C VAL A 54 1.45 -4.61 -0.25
N ASN A 55 1.71 -5.44 0.75
CA ASN A 55 2.78 -6.41 0.72
C ASN A 55 2.46 -7.52 -0.29
N ARG A 56 3.46 -8.04 -0.97
CA ARG A 56 3.28 -9.10 -1.98
C ARG A 56 2.68 -10.38 -1.37
N VAL A 57 3.19 -10.77 -0.20
CA VAL A 57 2.68 -11.92 0.56
C VAL A 57 2.41 -11.43 1.98
N PHE A 58 1.16 -11.58 2.44
CA PHE A 58 0.80 -11.08 3.77
C PHE A 58 1.49 -11.87 4.86
N ASP A 59 2.10 -11.15 5.78
CA ASP A 59 2.90 -11.75 6.84
C ASP A 59 2.07 -12.68 7.74
N ARG A 60 0.84 -12.26 8.08
CA ARG A 60 0.00 -13.00 9.02
C ARG A 60 -0.49 -14.33 8.48
N ASP A 61 -0.99 -14.37 7.24
CA ASP A 61 -1.72 -15.54 6.72
C ASP A 61 -1.20 -16.06 5.39
N GLY A 62 -0.20 -15.41 4.79
CA GLY A 62 0.37 -15.83 3.52
C GLY A 62 -0.48 -15.51 2.30
N ASP A 63 -1.54 -14.73 2.45
CA ASP A 63 -2.39 -14.36 1.32
C ASP A 63 -1.64 -13.50 0.31
N SER A 64 -2.12 -13.54 -0.94
CA SER A 64 -1.52 -12.82 -2.05
C SER A 64 -1.94 -11.36 -2.06
N GLY A 65 -0.94 -10.45 -2.02
CA GLY A 65 -1.19 -9.02 -2.18
C GLY A 65 -1.74 -8.67 -3.55
N ILE A 66 -1.30 -9.38 -4.58
CA ILE A 66 -1.79 -9.15 -5.95
C ILE A 66 -3.27 -9.53 -6.06
N ASP A 67 -3.69 -10.62 -5.43
CA ASP A 67 -5.10 -11.01 -5.39
C ASP A 67 -5.94 -9.96 -4.64
N PHE A 68 -5.42 -9.43 -3.56
CA PHE A 68 -6.07 -8.34 -2.84
C PHE A 68 -6.25 -7.10 -3.73
N ILE A 69 -5.22 -6.71 -4.48
CA ILE A 69 -5.29 -5.58 -5.41
C ILE A 69 -6.36 -5.83 -6.48
N ARG A 70 -6.41 -7.04 -7.03
CA ARG A 70 -7.43 -7.42 -8.01
C ARG A 70 -8.83 -7.25 -7.42
N HIS A 71 -9.02 -7.67 -6.17
CA HIS A 71 -10.30 -7.56 -5.48
C HIS A 71 -10.72 -6.09 -5.31
N VAL A 72 -9.80 -5.24 -4.86
CA VAL A 72 -10.06 -3.79 -4.70
C VAL A 72 -10.43 -3.16 -6.04
N ASN A 73 -9.70 -3.51 -7.09
CA ASN A 73 -9.96 -2.96 -8.43
C ASN A 73 -11.31 -3.40 -9.02
N ALA A 74 -11.82 -4.56 -8.60
CA ALA A 74 -13.12 -5.07 -9.03
C ALA A 74 -14.29 -4.47 -8.24
N ASP A 75 -14.03 -3.83 -7.11
CA ASP A 75 -15.06 -3.23 -6.25
C ASP A 75 -15.32 -1.79 -6.69
N GLU A 76 -16.54 -1.50 -7.11
CA GLU A 76 -16.93 -0.17 -7.60
C GLU A 76 -16.72 0.94 -6.57
N GLN A 77 -16.83 0.62 -5.29
CA GLN A 77 -16.65 1.60 -4.22
C GLN A 77 -15.17 1.87 -3.92
N LEU A 78 -14.27 0.94 -4.25
CA LEU A 78 -12.87 0.99 -3.85
C LEU A 78 -11.89 1.23 -4.99
N ARG A 79 -12.26 0.95 -6.23
CA ARG A 79 -11.30 0.95 -7.36
C ARG A 79 -10.65 2.30 -7.66
N LYS A 80 -11.17 3.40 -7.13
CA LYS A 80 -10.60 4.73 -7.33
C LYS A 80 -9.47 5.04 -6.35
N VAL A 81 -9.33 4.26 -5.28
CA VAL A 81 -8.27 4.45 -4.30
C VAL A 81 -6.94 4.00 -4.92
N PRO A 82 -5.91 4.86 -4.93
CA PRO A 82 -4.61 4.45 -5.44
C PRO A 82 -4.01 3.33 -4.59
N VAL A 83 -3.56 2.25 -5.24
CA VAL A 83 -2.98 1.09 -4.59
C VAL A 83 -1.62 0.81 -5.21
N MET A 84 -0.61 0.55 -4.39
CA MET A 84 0.73 0.18 -4.83
C MET A 84 1.16 -1.11 -4.17
N LEU A 85 1.87 -1.96 -4.91
CA LEU A 85 2.55 -3.11 -4.34
C LEU A 85 3.90 -2.68 -3.78
N VAL A 86 4.23 -3.11 -2.57
CA VAL A 86 5.56 -2.92 -1.98
C VAL A 86 6.32 -4.23 -2.14
N SER A 87 7.23 -4.28 -3.12
CA SER A 87 8.01 -5.47 -3.43
C SER A 87 9.24 -5.12 -4.24
N ASN A 88 10.35 -5.80 -3.96
CA ASN A 88 11.60 -5.65 -4.70
C ASN A 88 11.60 -6.39 -6.05
N TYR A 89 10.57 -7.21 -6.31
CA TYR A 89 10.51 -8.03 -7.52
C TYR A 89 9.82 -7.30 -8.67
N GLU A 90 10.53 -7.11 -9.78
CA GLU A 90 10.00 -6.39 -10.94
C GLU A 90 8.81 -7.11 -11.57
N ASP A 91 8.85 -8.44 -11.63
CA ASP A 91 7.75 -9.23 -12.18
C ASP A 91 6.49 -9.09 -11.31
N ALA A 92 6.64 -9.03 -10.01
CA ALA A 92 5.51 -8.83 -9.10
C ALA A 92 4.92 -7.42 -9.29
N GLN A 93 5.76 -6.41 -9.48
CA GLN A 93 5.28 -5.05 -9.77
C GLN A 93 4.49 -5.01 -11.07
N ALA A 94 4.99 -5.65 -12.12
CA ALA A 94 4.29 -5.70 -13.41
C ALA A 94 2.94 -6.41 -13.28
N ARG A 95 2.86 -7.49 -12.54
CA ARG A 95 1.62 -8.23 -12.31
C ARG A 95 0.61 -7.40 -11.52
N ALA A 96 1.08 -6.66 -10.53
CA ALA A 96 0.23 -5.78 -9.73
C ALA A 96 -0.39 -4.67 -10.60
N VAL A 97 0.41 -4.04 -11.44
CA VAL A 97 -0.07 -3.00 -12.37
C VAL A 97 -1.10 -3.59 -13.34
N ALA A 98 -0.87 -4.81 -13.82
CA ALA A 98 -1.79 -5.47 -14.75
C ALA A 98 -3.18 -5.71 -14.13
N VAL A 99 -3.29 -5.79 -12.81
CA VAL A 99 -4.59 -5.98 -12.12
C VAL A 99 -5.11 -4.70 -11.47
N GLY A 100 -4.51 -3.55 -11.76
CA GLY A 100 -5.07 -2.26 -11.37
C GLY A 100 -4.25 -1.40 -10.43
N ALA A 101 -3.07 -1.87 -9.98
CA ALA A 101 -2.22 -1.07 -9.12
C ALA A 101 -1.51 0.04 -9.89
N GLN A 102 -1.15 1.10 -9.19
CA GLN A 102 -0.19 2.07 -9.67
C GLN A 102 1.22 1.49 -9.54
N PRO A 103 2.19 1.95 -10.35
CA PRO A 103 3.58 1.53 -10.16
C PRO A 103 4.03 1.77 -8.72
N GLY A 104 4.57 0.74 -8.09
CA GLY A 104 4.97 0.78 -6.69
C GLY A 104 6.49 0.87 -6.52
N PHE A 105 6.97 0.40 -5.38
CA PHE A 105 8.39 0.47 -5.04
C PHE A 105 8.77 -0.75 -4.20
N GLY A 106 10.10 -0.96 -4.06
CA GLY A 106 10.63 -2.03 -3.24
C GLY A 106 10.95 -1.60 -1.83
N LYS A 107 10.99 -2.56 -0.92
CA LYS A 107 11.40 -2.31 0.47
C LYS A 107 12.84 -1.81 0.55
N ALA A 108 13.70 -2.29 -0.35
CA ALA A 108 15.11 -1.90 -0.40
C ALA A 108 15.31 -0.45 -0.85
N THR A 109 14.33 0.13 -1.54
CA THR A 109 14.43 1.49 -2.09
C THR A 109 13.51 2.47 -1.38
N LEU A 110 13.01 2.12 -0.20
CA LEU A 110 12.02 2.92 0.54
C LEU A 110 12.47 4.38 0.73
N ASP A 111 13.74 4.60 1.05
CA ASP A 111 14.28 5.94 1.34
C ASP A 111 14.88 6.65 0.12
N GLU A 112 14.81 6.03 -1.05
CA GLU A 112 15.40 6.61 -2.26
C GLU A 112 14.61 7.81 -2.77
N PRO A 113 15.27 8.82 -3.36
CA PRO A 113 14.58 9.99 -3.90
C PRO A 113 13.48 9.66 -4.89
N GLU A 114 13.65 8.62 -5.70
CA GLU A 114 12.67 8.18 -6.69
C GLU A 114 11.39 7.71 -6.03
N THR A 115 11.51 6.96 -4.92
CA THR A 115 10.36 6.50 -4.15
C THR A 115 9.63 7.68 -3.52
N ILE A 116 10.36 8.61 -2.94
CA ILE A 116 9.79 9.81 -2.32
C ILE A 116 9.05 10.64 -3.37
N ASP A 117 9.62 10.82 -4.56
CA ASP A 117 8.97 11.56 -5.64
C ASP A 117 7.69 10.86 -6.10
N LEU A 118 7.72 9.53 -6.22
CA LEU A 118 6.55 8.74 -6.58
C LEU A 118 5.42 8.95 -5.56
N LEU A 119 5.73 8.84 -4.28
CA LEU A 119 4.75 8.98 -3.20
C LEU A 119 4.21 10.41 -3.08
N ARG A 120 5.01 11.40 -3.44
CA ARG A 120 4.60 12.81 -3.38
C ARG A 120 3.36 13.10 -4.22
N THR A 121 3.12 12.31 -5.27
CA THR A 121 1.91 12.44 -6.09
C THR A 121 0.64 12.22 -5.26
N TYR A 122 0.71 11.38 -4.23
CA TYR A 122 -0.45 10.98 -3.42
C TYR A 122 -0.45 11.57 -2.01
N LEU A 123 0.70 11.93 -1.52
CA LEU A 123 0.90 12.39 -0.14
C LEU A 123 1.53 13.78 -0.09
#